data_43d3c6c5badaeb22fc26bb5a7127e45f
#
_entry.id   43d3c6c5badaeb22fc26bb5a7127e45f
#
_cell.length_a   1.000
_cell.length_b   1.000
_cell.length_c   1.000
_cell.angle_alpha   90.00
_cell.angle_beta   90.00
_cell.angle_gamma   90.00
#
_symmetry.space_group_name_H-M   'P 1'
#
loop_
_entity.id
_entity.type
_entity.pdbx_description
1 polymer ?
#
loop_
_entity_poly.entity_id
_entity_poly.type
_entity_poly.pdbx_seq_one_letter_code
_entity_poly.pdbx_strand_id
1 'polypeptide(L)'
;GDDFPSLVGNYTDVTGRQPLPPRWAFGNFASRFGYRSEREVRDVVRRFRRHDIPLDAVVIDIYWFGPDIQGHMGNLDWDREAWPTPEDMIADFDRQGIRTIVVTEPFILSTSKRWQDAVANDALATDTDGDPFRFDFYFGNTGLVDVFNEAAQDWFWQRYRMLFDQGIAGPWGDLGEPEVHPADIQHWLSGAGIQATGDEVHNAFGHEWTRMVYENQVADFPDMRPMIMMRSGFAGTQRYGVIPWTGDVARSWGGLKPQVELTLSMGLTGLAYTHSDLGGFTHGVPPDHFEPIDPELYIRWLQYGVFQPVYRPHAQDGVPPEPVFQDRKTRNIVRDFIRLRYRLLPYIYTL
;
A
#
# COMPACT_ATOMS: atom_id res chain seq x y z
N GLY A 1 26.77 -19.91 4.80
CA GLY A 1 27.37 -18.83 5.58
C GLY A 1 27.50 -19.23 7.04
N ASP A 2 28.52 -18.74 7.69
CA ASP A 2 28.80 -19.10 9.07
C ASP A 2 28.12 -18.15 10.09
N ASP A 3 27.48 -17.09 9.56
CA ASP A 3 26.71 -16.11 10.31
C ASP A 3 25.52 -15.58 9.54
N PHE A 4 24.60 -14.87 10.22
CA PHE A 4 23.39 -14.30 9.57
C PHE A 4 23.69 -13.32 8.43
N PRO A 5 24.63 -12.37 8.55
CA PRO A 5 24.97 -11.48 7.44
C PRO A 5 25.38 -12.23 6.17
N SER A 6 26.24 -13.25 6.30
CA SER A 6 26.66 -14.09 5.16
C SER A 6 25.49 -14.88 4.57
N LEU A 7 24.58 -15.41 5.39
CA LEU A 7 23.40 -16.14 4.93
C LEU A 7 22.46 -15.22 4.16
N VAL A 8 22.14 -14.05 4.70
CA VAL A 8 21.28 -13.06 4.04
C VAL A 8 21.97 -12.54 2.75
N GLY A 9 23.28 -12.29 2.80
CA GLY A 9 24.07 -11.92 1.64
C GLY A 9 23.95 -12.95 0.50
N ASN A 10 24.22 -14.22 0.79
CA ASN A 10 24.11 -15.31 -0.19
C ASN A 10 22.67 -15.45 -0.74
N TYR A 11 21.66 -15.29 0.13
CA TYR A 11 20.25 -15.33 -0.30
C TYR A 11 19.94 -14.19 -1.27
N THR A 12 20.32 -12.96 -0.91
CA THR A 12 20.05 -11.78 -1.75
C THR A 12 20.91 -11.72 -3.01
N ASP A 13 22.08 -12.38 -3.05
CA ASP A 13 22.86 -12.52 -4.28
C ASP A 13 22.14 -13.38 -5.33
N VAL A 14 21.29 -14.34 -4.89
CA VAL A 14 20.46 -15.16 -5.78
C VAL A 14 19.12 -14.49 -6.07
N THR A 15 18.46 -13.96 -5.05
CA THR A 15 17.07 -13.46 -5.16
C THR A 15 16.97 -11.98 -5.51
N GLY A 16 18.08 -11.24 -5.43
CA GLY A 16 18.15 -9.79 -5.64
C GLY A 16 18.10 -8.99 -4.35
N ARG A 17 18.66 -7.80 -4.42
CA ARG A 17 18.75 -6.86 -3.29
C ARG A 17 17.67 -5.80 -3.39
N GLN A 18 17.19 -5.35 -2.24
CA GLN A 18 16.19 -4.30 -2.16
C GLN A 18 16.80 -2.94 -2.57
N PRO A 19 16.25 -2.22 -3.55
CA PRO A 19 16.71 -0.89 -3.91
C PRO A 19 16.36 0.12 -2.82
N LEU A 20 17.20 1.14 -2.66
CA LEU A 20 16.97 2.22 -1.70
C LEU A 20 15.75 3.06 -2.13
N PRO A 21 14.71 3.17 -1.30
CA PRO A 21 13.56 4.02 -1.60
C PRO A 21 13.91 5.51 -1.53
N PRO A 22 13.03 6.40 -1.99
CA PRO A 22 13.27 7.84 -1.88
C PRO A 22 13.30 8.28 -0.41
N ARG A 23 14.08 9.32 -0.10
CA ARG A 23 14.28 9.81 1.27
C ARG A 23 12.98 10.12 2.00
N TRP A 24 11.98 10.67 1.32
CA TRP A 24 10.69 11.01 1.91
C TRP A 24 9.91 9.78 2.42
N ALA A 25 10.17 8.58 1.87
CA ALA A 25 9.55 7.33 2.32
C ALA A 25 9.91 6.98 3.78
N PHE A 26 10.99 7.52 4.31
CA PHE A 26 11.39 7.38 5.70
C PHE A 26 10.78 8.46 6.63
N GLY A 27 9.98 9.36 6.11
CA GLY A 27 9.31 10.41 6.88
C GLY A 27 8.05 9.92 7.60
N ASN A 28 7.18 10.87 7.96
CA ASN A 28 5.91 10.60 8.60
C ASN A 28 4.77 10.70 7.57
N PHE A 29 3.84 9.75 7.58
CA PHE A 29 2.70 9.69 6.68
C PHE A 29 1.39 9.94 7.41
N ALA A 30 0.48 10.68 6.78
CA ALA A 30 -0.92 10.72 7.13
C ALA A 30 -1.67 9.69 6.29
N SER A 31 -2.26 8.70 6.93
CA SER A 31 -2.92 7.58 6.28
C SER A 31 -4.17 7.18 7.05
N ARG A 32 -5.22 6.87 6.36
CA ARG A 32 -6.49 6.42 6.96
C ARG A 32 -7.33 5.67 5.92
N PHE A 33 -8.02 4.65 6.35
CA PHE A 33 -9.18 4.12 5.69
C PHE A 33 -10.43 4.83 6.26
N GLY A 34 -11.00 5.93 5.68
CA GLY A 34 -10.65 6.55 4.44
C GLY A 34 -10.85 8.05 4.51
N TYR A 35 -9.99 8.70 3.78
CA TYR A 35 -10.28 10.08 3.41
C TYR A 35 -11.31 10.07 2.28
N ARG A 36 -12.42 10.79 2.47
CA ARG A 36 -13.57 10.72 1.56
C ARG A 36 -13.65 11.90 0.58
N SER A 37 -12.74 12.89 0.70
CA SER A 37 -12.73 14.04 -0.19
C SER A 37 -11.41 14.79 -0.18
N GLU A 38 -11.15 15.52 -1.26
CA GLU A 38 -10.05 16.47 -1.39
C GLU A 38 -10.03 17.50 -0.24
N ARG A 39 -11.21 18.02 0.14
CA ARG A 39 -11.35 18.97 1.25
C ARG A 39 -10.86 18.39 2.57
N GLU A 40 -11.19 17.13 2.84
CA GLU A 40 -10.77 16.45 4.07
C GLU A 40 -9.25 16.28 4.13
N VAL A 41 -8.63 15.77 3.07
CA VAL A 41 -7.16 15.58 3.02
C VAL A 41 -6.43 16.92 3.15
N ARG A 42 -6.91 17.97 2.47
CA ARG A 42 -6.35 19.32 2.63
C ARG A 42 -6.48 19.84 4.06
N ASP A 43 -7.58 19.53 4.78
CA ASP A 43 -7.72 19.90 6.19
C ASP A 43 -6.74 19.13 7.07
N VAL A 44 -6.53 17.86 6.85
CA VAL A 44 -5.54 17.03 7.55
C VAL A 44 -4.15 17.64 7.41
N VAL A 45 -3.71 17.95 6.20
CA VAL A 45 -2.40 18.59 5.95
C VAL A 45 -2.27 19.92 6.69
N ARG A 46 -3.32 20.77 6.65
CA ARG A 46 -3.32 22.02 7.43
C ARG A 46 -3.20 21.81 8.93
N ARG A 47 -3.80 20.73 9.48
CA ARG A 47 -3.69 20.38 10.91
C ARG A 47 -2.28 19.96 11.29
N PHE A 48 -1.60 19.15 10.46
CA PHE A 48 -0.20 18.79 10.70
C PHE A 48 0.67 20.06 10.80
N ARG A 49 0.52 20.97 9.86
CA ARG A 49 1.23 22.26 9.89
C ARG A 49 0.89 23.09 11.13
N ARG A 50 -0.39 23.23 11.50
CA ARG A 50 -0.85 23.99 12.67
C ARG A 50 -0.26 23.47 13.97
N HIS A 51 -0.08 22.16 14.08
CA HIS A 51 0.46 21.52 15.27
C HIS A 51 1.97 21.30 15.23
N ASP A 52 2.63 21.79 14.17
CA ASP A 52 4.08 21.68 13.99
C ASP A 52 4.56 20.20 14.08
N ILE A 53 3.83 19.32 13.38
CA ILE A 53 4.16 17.91 13.21
C ILE A 53 4.62 17.72 11.77
N PRO A 54 5.88 17.27 11.54
CA PRO A 54 6.37 17.02 10.19
C PRO A 54 5.53 16.00 9.44
N LEU A 55 5.38 16.18 8.14
CA LEU A 55 4.61 15.30 7.24
C LEU A 55 5.31 15.23 5.88
N ASP A 56 5.57 14.02 5.38
CA ASP A 56 6.21 13.79 4.09
C ASP A 56 5.29 13.16 3.05
N ALA A 57 4.22 12.46 3.48
CA ALA A 57 3.26 11.91 2.55
C ALA A 57 1.83 11.87 3.12
N VAL A 58 0.88 11.87 2.20
CA VAL A 58 -0.51 11.48 2.45
C VAL A 58 -0.82 10.23 1.65
N VAL A 59 -1.54 9.30 2.28
CA VAL A 59 -1.97 8.05 1.67
C VAL A 59 -3.49 8.08 1.56
N ILE A 60 -4.00 7.99 0.34
CA ILE A 60 -5.43 8.04 0.03
C ILE A 60 -5.89 6.62 -0.29
N ASP A 61 -6.82 6.15 0.50
CA ASP A 61 -7.44 4.83 0.41
C ASP A 61 -8.63 4.84 -0.57
N ILE A 62 -9.33 3.74 -0.71
CA ILE A 62 -10.29 3.39 -1.78
C ILE A 62 -11.33 4.46 -2.16
N TYR A 63 -11.57 5.46 -1.32
CA TYR A 63 -12.54 6.51 -1.62
C TYR A 63 -12.09 7.54 -2.67
N TRP A 64 -10.91 7.38 -3.28
CA TRP A 64 -10.50 8.24 -4.39
C TRP A 64 -11.22 7.90 -5.70
N PHE A 65 -11.66 6.65 -5.86
CA PHE A 65 -12.29 6.16 -7.08
C PHE A 65 -13.81 5.93 -6.96
N GLY A 66 -14.43 6.29 -5.83
CA GLY A 66 -15.87 6.18 -5.65
C GLY A 66 -16.32 6.55 -4.22
N PRO A 67 -17.62 6.84 -4.02
CA PRO A 67 -18.15 7.34 -2.76
C PRO A 67 -18.22 6.29 -1.64
N ASP A 68 -18.18 5.01 -1.98
CA ASP A 68 -18.18 3.88 -1.05
C ASP A 68 -17.34 2.72 -1.58
N ILE A 69 -17.19 1.68 -0.76
CA ILE A 69 -16.39 0.51 -1.11
C ILE A 69 -17.13 -0.45 -2.06
N GLN A 70 -18.45 -0.43 -2.08
CA GLN A 70 -19.25 -1.31 -2.91
C GLN A 70 -19.55 -0.68 -4.28
N GLY A 71 -19.43 -1.48 -5.33
CA GLY A 71 -19.80 -1.06 -6.68
C GLY A 71 -18.76 -0.20 -7.42
N HIS A 72 -17.66 0.22 -6.79
CA HIS A 72 -16.70 1.18 -7.35
C HIS A 72 -15.27 0.64 -7.49
N MET A 73 -14.94 -0.47 -6.84
CA MET A 73 -13.61 -1.07 -6.94
C MET A 73 -13.25 -1.39 -8.40
N GLY A 74 -12.01 -1.08 -8.75
CA GLY A 74 -11.54 -1.23 -10.13
C GLY A 74 -11.89 -0.08 -11.08
N ASN A 75 -12.54 1.00 -10.61
CA ASN A 75 -12.71 2.21 -11.40
C ASN A 75 -11.39 2.86 -11.79
N LEU A 76 -10.39 2.80 -10.90
CA LEU A 76 -9.00 3.26 -11.12
C LEU A 76 -8.93 4.66 -11.77
N ASP A 77 -9.77 5.57 -11.29
CA ASP A 77 -9.89 6.94 -11.77
C ASP A 77 -10.60 7.79 -10.71
N TRP A 78 -10.23 9.07 -10.60
CA TRP A 78 -10.76 9.96 -9.57
C TRP A 78 -12.28 10.13 -9.67
N ASP A 79 -12.93 10.00 -8.51
CA ASP A 79 -14.31 10.48 -8.34
C ASP A 79 -14.30 12.01 -8.26
N ARG A 80 -14.57 12.65 -9.39
CA ARG A 80 -14.51 14.11 -9.54
C ARG A 80 -15.55 14.89 -8.72
N GLU A 81 -16.54 14.23 -8.16
CA GLU A 81 -17.47 14.85 -7.23
C GLU A 81 -16.81 15.09 -5.88
N ALA A 82 -16.13 14.08 -5.33
CA ALA A 82 -15.43 14.15 -4.05
C ALA A 82 -14.01 14.75 -4.18
N TRP A 83 -13.38 14.57 -5.34
CA TRP A 83 -12.01 14.99 -5.69
C TRP A 83 -12.03 15.85 -6.96
N PRO A 84 -12.52 17.10 -6.89
CA PRO A 84 -12.73 17.93 -8.08
C PRO A 84 -11.45 18.32 -8.80
N THR A 85 -10.35 18.54 -8.09
CA THR A 85 -9.08 19.02 -8.63
C THR A 85 -7.88 18.25 -8.07
N PRO A 86 -7.83 16.90 -8.22
CA PRO A 86 -6.80 16.08 -7.58
C PRO A 86 -5.40 16.44 -8.08
N GLU A 87 -5.23 16.79 -9.36
CA GLU A 87 -3.94 17.20 -9.93
C GLU A 87 -3.43 18.48 -9.24
N ASP A 88 -4.30 19.48 -9.02
CA ASP A 88 -3.96 20.70 -8.30
C ASP A 88 -3.63 20.39 -6.83
N MET A 89 -4.38 19.49 -6.21
CA MET A 89 -4.12 19.05 -4.82
C MET A 89 -2.76 18.40 -4.71
N ILE A 90 -2.43 17.46 -5.60
CA ILE A 90 -1.14 16.76 -5.64
C ILE A 90 0.00 17.75 -5.83
N ALA A 91 -0.14 18.67 -6.80
CA ALA A 91 0.86 19.71 -7.06
C ALA A 91 1.03 20.67 -5.87
N ASP A 92 -0.07 21.01 -5.17
CA ASP A 92 -0.01 21.84 -3.95
C ASP A 92 0.75 21.13 -2.82
N PHE A 93 0.52 19.84 -2.65
CA PHE A 93 1.22 19.04 -1.64
C PHE A 93 2.70 18.88 -2.00
N ASP A 94 3.01 18.64 -3.27
CA ASP A 94 4.38 18.51 -3.75
C ASP A 94 5.20 19.79 -3.50
N ARG A 95 4.62 20.96 -3.76
CA ARG A 95 5.25 22.27 -3.42
C ARG A 95 5.53 22.43 -1.92
N GLN A 96 4.79 21.73 -1.07
CA GLN A 96 5.00 21.71 0.38
C GLN A 96 5.96 20.61 0.84
N GLY A 97 6.51 19.81 -0.10
CA GLY A 97 7.35 18.65 0.19
C GLY A 97 6.56 17.41 0.65
N ILE A 98 5.25 17.39 0.43
CA ILE A 98 4.37 16.28 0.83
C ILE A 98 4.00 15.48 -0.42
N ARG A 99 4.27 14.19 -0.42
CA ARG A 99 3.98 13.27 -1.52
C ARG A 99 2.58 12.67 -1.38
N THR A 100 1.98 12.30 -2.50
CA THR A 100 0.67 11.62 -2.51
C THR A 100 0.84 10.19 -2.97
N ILE A 101 0.25 9.27 -2.20
CA ILE A 101 0.17 7.83 -2.48
C ILE A 101 -1.31 7.49 -2.60
N VAL A 102 -1.68 6.65 -3.57
CA VAL A 102 -3.05 6.14 -3.71
C VAL A 102 -3.07 4.61 -3.71
N VAL A 103 -4.12 4.04 -3.16
CA VAL A 103 -4.35 2.60 -3.17
C VAL A 103 -4.84 2.14 -4.54
N THR A 104 -4.47 0.94 -4.90
CA THR A 104 -4.99 0.19 -6.05
C THR A 104 -5.18 -1.26 -5.65
N GLU A 105 -6.19 -1.92 -6.20
CA GLU A 105 -6.46 -3.34 -5.99
C GLU A 105 -6.54 -4.05 -7.34
N PRO A 106 -6.34 -5.38 -7.37
CA PRO A 106 -6.34 -6.13 -8.62
C PRO A 106 -7.75 -6.60 -9.04
N PHE A 107 -8.78 -6.18 -8.31
CA PHE A 107 -10.17 -6.57 -8.55
C PHE A 107 -10.89 -5.53 -9.41
N ILE A 108 -11.55 -5.98 -10.48
CA ILE A 108 -12.35 -5.13 -11.34
C ILE A 108 -13.80 -5.59 -11.25
N LEU A 109 -14.63 -4.80 -10.56
CA LEU A 109 -16.05 -5.15 -10.43
C LEU A 109 -16.74 -5.13 -11.78
N SER A 110 -17.71 -6.03 -11.98
CA SER A 110 -18.53 -6.06 -13.20
C SER A 110 -19.39 -4.80 -13.38
N THR A 111 -19.54 -4.01 -12.31
CA THR A 111 -20.18 -2.69 -12.29
C THR A 111 -19.19 -1.54 -12.49
N SER A 112 -17.89 -1.81 -12.47
CA SER A 112 -16.87 -0.80 -12.71
C SER A 112 -16.97 -0.22 -14.11
N LYS A 113 -16.74 1.08 -14.24
CA LYS A 113 -16.62 1.75 -15.54
C LYS A 113 -15.45 1.21 -16.39
N ARG A 114 -14.53 0.44 -15.81
CA ARG A 114 -13.39 -0.20 -16.47
C ARG A 114 -13.67 -1.63 -16.93
N TRP A 115 -14.80 -2.24 -16.52
CA TRP A 115 -15.06 -3.64 -16.82
C TRP A 115 -14.96 -3.97 -18.32
N GLN A 116 -15.68 -3.22 -19.16
CA GLN A 116 -15.69 -3.47 -20.61
C GLN A 116 -14.33 -3.22 -21.26
N ASP A 117 -13.59 -2.22 -20.76
CA ASP A 117 -12.24 -1.92 -21.22
C ASP A 117 -11.26 -3.03 -20.81
N ALA A 118 -11.37 -3.55 -19.58
CA ALA A 118 -10.56 -4.67 -19.12
C ALA A 118 -10.80 -5.95 -19.93
N VAL A 119 -12.07 -6.27 -20.19
CA VAL A 119 -12.45 -7.43 -21.04
C VAL A 119 -11.93 -7.28 -22.46
N ALA A 120 -12.08 -6.11 -23.07
CA ALA A 120 -11.66 -5.85 -24.45
C ALA A 120 -10.13 -5.89 -24.64
N ASN A 121 -9.36 -5.79 -23.57
CA ASN A 121 -7.90 -5.83 -23.59
C ASN A 121 -7.31 -7.10 -22.95
N ASP A 122 -8.11 -8.16 -22.79
CA ASP A 122 -7.68 -9.44 -22.19
C ASP A 122 -6.98 -9.24 -20.83
N ALA A 123 -7.47 -8.28 -20.04
CA ALA A 123 -6.82 -7.89 -18.79
C ALA A 123 -7.25 -8.74 -17.59
N LEU A 124 -8.25 -9.60 -17.72
CA LEU A 124 -8.79 -10.40 -16.63
C LEU A 124 -8.41 -11.87 -16.78
N ALA A 125 -8.17 -12.51 -15.64
CA ALA A 125 -8.05 -13.96 -15.57
C ALA A 125 -9.37 -14.63 -16.01
N THR A 126 -9.28 -15.82 -16.60
CA THR A 126 -10.37 -16.46 -17.34
C THR A 126 -10.87 -17.74 -16.67
N ASP A 127 -11.95 -18.28 -17.16
CA ASP A 127 -12.34 -19.66 -16.95
C ASP A 127 -11.68 -20.59 -17.99
N THR A 128 -12.03 -21.87 -17.97
CA THR A 128 -11.50 -22.87 -18.91
C THR A 128 -11.98 -22.70 -20.34
N ASP A 129 -13.04 -21.94 -20.56
CA ASP A 129 -13.59 -21.63 -21.90
C ASP A 129 -12.97 -20.35 -22.49
N GLY A 130 -12.17 -19.62 -21.67
CA GLY A 130 -11.51 -18.38 -22.04
C GLY A 130 -12.34 -17.12 -21.80
N ASP A 131 -13.49 -17.25 -21.16
CA ASP A 131 -14.30 -16.11 -20.75
C ASP A 131 -13.77 -15.50 -19.44
N PRO A 132 -13.94 -14.18 -19.17
CA PRO A 132 -13.52 -13.57 -17.93
C PRO A 132 -14.13 -14.26 -16.70
N PHE A 133 -13.29 -14.82 -15.84
CA PHE A 133 -13.73 -15.49 -14.61
C PHE A 133 -14.37 -14.49 -13.66
N ARG A 134 -15.60 -14.74 -13.22
CA ARG A 134 -16.34 -13.88 -12.31
C ARG A 134 -16.70 -14.59 -11.04
N PHE A 135 -16.49 -13.90 -9.92
CA PHE A 135 -16.83 -14.44 -8.60
C PHE A 135 -17.36 -13.33 -7.69
N ASP A 136 -18.03 -13.72 -6.62
CA ASP A 136 -18.54 -12.78 -5.64
C ASP A 136 -17.47 -12.48 -4.58
N PHE A 137 -17.29 -11.21 -4.30
CA PHE A 137 -16.39 -10.66 -3.32
C PHE A 137 -17.17 -9.66 -2.45
N TYR A 138 -16.69 -9.33 -1.27
CA TYR A 138 -17.46 -8.45 -0.37
C TYR A 138 -17.71 -7.03 -0.93
N PHE A 139 -16.97 -6.61 -1.95
CA PHE A 139 -17.22 -5.37 -2.70
C PHE A 139 -18.24 -5.53 -3.83
N GLY A 140 -18.54 -6.73 -4.26
CA GLY A 140 -19.46 -7.05 -5.35
C GLY A 140 -18.94 -8.17 -6.26
N ASN A 141 -19.65 -8.42 -7.37
CA ASN A 141 -19.24 -9.39 -8.38
C ASN A 141 -18.07 -8.84 -9.20
N THR A 142 -16.97 -9.59 -9.24
CA THR A 142 -15.67 -9.10 -9.74
C THR A 142 -14.99 -10.07 -10.69
N GLY A 143 -14.09 -9.57 -11.51
CA GLY A 143 -12.98 -10.28 -12.11
C GLY A 143 -11.66 -9.91 -11.42
N LEU A 144 -10.61 -10.66 -11.70
CA LEU A 144 -9.26 -10.45 -11.20
C LEU A 144 -8.33 -10.11 -12.35
N VAL A 145 -7.51 -9.07 -12.22
CA VAL A 145 -6.47 -8.74 -13.22
C VAL A 145 -5.47 -9.90 -13.32
N ASP A 146 -5.19 -10.36 -14.53
CA ASP A 146 -4.22 -11.44 -14.75
C ASP A 146 -2.79 -10.90 -14.81
N VAL A 147 -2.20 -10.68 -13.63
CA VAL A 147 -0.84 -10.11 -13.50
C VAL A 147 0.27 -10.99 -14.12
N PHE A 148 -0.04 -12.20 -14.58
CA PHE A 148 0.88 -13.10 -15.29
C PHE A 148 0.83 -12.93 -16.82
N ASN A 149 -0.23 -12.29 -17.33
CA ASN A 149 -0.46 -12.03 -18.73
C ASN A 149 0.10 -10.66 -19.13
N GLU A 150 0.99 -10.62 -20.14
CA GLU A 150 1.58 -9.37 -20.62
C GLU A 150 0.54 -8.34 -21.08
N ALA A 151 -0.53 -8.77 -21.75
CA ALA A 151 -1.60 -7.85 -22.18
C ALA A 151 -2.30 -7.21 -20.96
N ALA A 152 -2.54 -7.98 -19.92
CA ALA A 152 -3.12 -7.49 -18.66
C ALA A 152 -2.14 -6.58 -17.90
N GLN A 153 -0.85 -6.91 -17.89
CA GLN A 153 0.18 -6.07 -17.32
C GLN A 153 0.24 -4.70 -18.02
N ASP A 154 0.23 -4.68 -19.34
CA ASP A 154 0.22 -3.44 -20.13
C ASP A 154 -1.03 -2.60 -19.86
N TRP A 155 -2.19 -3.23 -19.82
CA TRP A 155 -3.44 -2.55 -19.49
C TRP A 155 -3.41 -1.96 -18.09
N PHE A 156 -2.95 -2.72 -17.10
CA PHE A 156 -2.91 -2.27 -15.70
C PHE A 156 -1.84 -1.19 -15.51
N TRP A 157 -0.68 -1.32 -16.16
CA TRP A 157 0.34 -0.28 -16.15
C TRP A 157 -0.16 1.07 -16.68
N GLN A 158 -1.01 1.10 -17.70
CA GLN A 158 -1.56 2.37 -18.19
C GLN A 158 -2.36 3.11 -17.11
N ARG A 159 -2.96 2.40 -16.15
CA ARG A 159 -3.65 3.02 -14.99
C ARG A 159 -2.65 3.65 -14.04
N TYR A 160 -1.56 2.95 -13.73
CA TYR A 160 -0.47 3.49 -12.92
C TYR A 160 0.23 4.67 -13.59
N ARG A 161 0.54 4.55 -14.85
CA ARG A 161 1.18 5.62 -15.63
C ARG A 161 0.38 6.92 -15.57
N MET A 162 -0.95 6.84 -15.75
CA MET A 162 -1.83 7.99 -15.60
C MET A 162 -1.70 8.64 -14.21
N LEU A 163 -1.62 7.85 -13.15
CA LEU A 163 -1.45 8.35 -11.79
C LEU A 163 -0.08 9.01 -11.58
N PHE A 164 0.99 8.41 -12.09
CA PHE A 164 2.31 9.00 -12.06
C PHE A 164 2.40 10.31 -12.85
N ASP A 165 1.77 10.37 -14.02
CA ASP A 165 1.69 11.60 -14.83
C ASP A 165 0.92 12.73 -14.11
N GLN A 166 -0.01 12.39 -13.22
CA GLN A 166 -0.70 13.33 -12.33
C GLN A 166 0.13 13.73 -11.10
N GLY A 167 1.31 13.13 -10.88
CA GLY A 167 2.22 13.45 -9.77
C GLY A 167 2.09 12.53 -8.54
N ILE A 168 1.39 11.39 -8.64
CA ILE A 168 1.43 10.37 -7.58
C ILE A 168 2.87 9.88 -7.42
N ALA A 169 3.35 9.83 -6.19
CA ALA A 169 4.75 9.54 -5.90
C ALA A 169 5.03 8.07 -5.58
N GLY A 170 3.98 7.28 -5.38
CA GLY A 170 4.08 5.85 -5.12
C GLY A 170 2.71 5.18 -5.13
N PRO A 171 2.58 3.98 -5.64
CA PRO A 171 1.37 3.17 -5.52
C PRO A 171 1.33 2.44 -4.19
N TRP A 172 0.12 2.13 -3.76
CA TRP A 172 -0.14 1.17 -2.70
C TRP A 172 -1.01 0.06 -3.28
N GLY A 173 -0.44 -1.15 -3.44
CA GLY A 173 -1.16 -2.35 -3.85
C GLY A 173 -1.74 -3.05 -2.63
N ASP A 174 -3.04 -3.03 -2.48
CA ASP A 174 -3.74 -3.73 -1.41
C ASP A 174 -4.49 -4.95 -1.94
N LEU A 175 -4.87 -5.87 -1.06
CA LEU A 175 -5.56 -7.12 -1.37
C LEU A 175 -4.83 -8.01 -2.39
N GLY A 176 -3.50 -7.91 -2.46
CA GLY A 176 -2.64 -8.47 -3.52
C GLY A 176 -2.12 -9.87 -3.27
N GLU A 177 -2.69 -10.63 -2.33
CA GLU A 177 -2.39 -12.07 -2.14
C GLU A 177 -2.76 -12.92 -3.39
N PRO A 178 -3.89 -12.74 -4.10
CA PRO A 178 -5.10 -11.93 -3.86
C PRO A 178 -5.92 -12.45 -2.67
N GLU A 179 -6.63 -11.56 -1.97
CA GLU A 179 -7.41 -11.91 -0.78
C GLU A 179 -8.50 -12.98 -1.05
N VAL A 180 -9.11 -12.93 -2.22
CA VAL A 180 -9.95 -13.98 -2.75
C VAL A 180 -9.39 -14.43 -4.09
N HIS A 181 -8.96 -15.67 -4.16
CA HIS A 181 -8.39 -16.28 -5.36
C HIS A 181 -9.06 -17.64 -5.61
N PRO A 182 -10.07 -17.71 -6.48
CA PRO A 182 -10.70 -18.99 -6.81
C PRO A 182 -9.69 -19.99 -7.33
N ALA A 183 -9.76 -21.22 -6.83
CA ALA A 183 -8.77 -22.26 -7.11
C ALA A 183 -8.67 -22.63 -8.60
N ASP A 184 -9.80 -22.55 -9.29
CA ASP A 184 -9.98 -22.95 -10.69
C ASP A 184 -9.89 -21.79 -11.70
N ILE A 185 -9.70 -20.55 -11.24
CA ILE A 185 -9.42 -19.41 -12.15
C ILE A 185 -8.17 -19.68 -12.97
N GLN A 186 -8.20 -19.34 -14.26
CA GLN A 186 -7.08 -19.56 -15.16
C GLN A 186 -6.28 -18.28 -15.39
N HIS A 187 -4.97 -18.40 -15.26
CA HIS A 187 -3.98 -17.38 -15.56
C HIS A 187 -3.14 -17.75 -16.76
N TRP A 188 -2.85 -16.78 -17.64
CA TRP A 188 -1.95 -16.98 -18.76
C TRP A 188 -0.53 -16.54 -18.42
N LEU A 189 0.37 -17.51 -18.20
CA LEU A 189 1.79 -17.24 -17.93
C LEU A 189 2.52 -16.93 -19.23
N SER A 190 2.49 -15.67 -19.67
CA SER A 190 3.04 -15.24 -20.97
C SER A 190 4.50 -15.64 -21.16
N GLY A 191 5.33 -15.51 -20.12
CA GLY A 191 6.74 -15.88 -20.16
C GLY A 191 7.01 -17.37 -20.40
N ALA A 192 6.06 -18.25 -20.06
CA ALA A 192 6.14 -19.70 -20.23
C ALA A 192 5.25 -20.22 -21.38
N GLY A 193 4.27 -19.43 -21.83
CA GLY A 193 3.32 -19.82 -22.87
C GLY A 193 2.35 -20.94 -22.42
N ILE A 194 1.98 -20.95 -21.15
CA ILE A 194 1.08 -21.96 -20.55
C ILE A 194 -0.01 -21.31 -19.69
N GLN A 195 -1.09 -22.02 -19.51
CA GLN A 195 -2.09 -21.70 -18.48
C GLN A 195 -1.71 -22.35 -17.14
N ALA A 196 -2.09 -21.67 -16.04
CA ALA A 196 -1.98 -22.18 -14.69
C ALA A 196 -3.24 -21.79 -13.90
N THR A 197 -3.61 -22.64 -12.95
CA THR A 197 -4.75 -22.37 -12.07
C THR A 197 -4.39 -21.39 -10.95
N GLY A 198 -5.42 -20.78 -10.33
CA GLY A 198 -5.22 -19.91 -9.16
C GLY A 198 -4.42 -20.59 -8.04
N ASP A 199 -4.71 -21.87 -7.74
CA ASP A 199 -3.98 -22.63 -6.71
C ASP A 199 -2.48 -22.79 -7.04
N GLU A 200 -2.12 -22.93 -8.30
CA GLU A 200 -0.73 -23.12 -8.73
C GLU A 200 0.09 -21.82 -8.62
N VAL A 201 -0.54 -20.66 -8.80
CA VAL A 201 0.18 -19.38 -8.89
C VAL A 201 -0.11 -18.39 -7.75
N HIS A 202 -1.03 -18.74 -6.82
CA HIS A 202 -1.48 -17.87 -5.75
C HIS A 202 -0.33 -17.14 -5.04
N ASN A 203 0.66 -17.87 -4.57
CA ASN A 203 1.77 -17.28 -3.81
C ASN A 203 2.69 -16.36 -4.65
N ALA A 204 2.65 -16.46 -5.98
CA ALA A 204 3.44 -15.62 -6.86
C ALA A 204 2.71 -14.35 -7.33
N PHE A 205 1.41 -14.23 -7.07
CA PHE A 205 0.58 -13.13 -7.60
C PHE A 205 1.11 -11.76 -7.20
N GLY A 206 1.29 -11.51 -5.90
CA GLY A 206 1.81 -10.22 -5.42
C GLY A 206 3.25 -9.95 -5.86
N HIS A 207 4.05 -10.99 -6.10
CA HIS A 207 5.38 -10.87 -6.68
C HIS A 207 5.32 -10.33 -8.11
N GLU A 208 4.51 -10.94 -8.98
CA GLU A 208 4.37 -10.55 -10.38
C GLU A 208 3.74 -9.16 -10.51
N TRP A 209 2.75 -8.85 -9.68
CA TRP A 209 2.18 -7.50 -9.62
C TRP A 209 3.24 -6.46 -9.24
N THR A 210 4.02 -6.71 -8.17
CA THR A 210 5.09 -5.79 -7.76
C THR A 210 6.14 -5.65 -8.86
N ARG A 211 6.53 -6.76 -9.50
CA ARG A 211 7.48 -6.76 -10.61
C ARG A 211 7.01 -5.87 -11.75
N MET A 212 5.77 -6.05 -12.20
CA MET A 212 5.17 -5.26 -13.27
C MET A 212 5.21 -3.76 -12.95
N VAL A 213 4.80 -3.37 -11.75
CA VAL A 213 4.83 -1.95 -11.34
C VAL A 213 6.25 -1.41 -11.30
N TYR A 214 7.18 -2.15 -10.71
CA TYR A 214 8.58 -1.73 -10.58
C TYR A 214 9.28 -1.57 -11.92
N GLU A 215 9.22 -2.59 -12.77
CA GLU A 215 9.93 -2.60 -14.06
C GLU A 215 9.44 -1.48 -14.99
N ASN A 216 8.12 -1.30 -15.06
CA ASN A 216 7.55 -0.23 -15.86
C ASN A 216 7.80 1.17 -15.25
N GLN A 217 7.75 1.31 -13.92
CA GLN A 217 8.09 2.60 -13.30
C GLN A 217 9.54 3.00 -13.57
N VAL A 218 10.49 2.08 -13.44
CA VAL A 218 11.89 2.36 -13.70
C VAL A 218 12.14 2.70 -15.17
N ALA A 219 11.40 2.06 -16.09
CA ALA A 219 11.51 2.33 -17.53
C ALA A 219 10.92 3.70 -17.91
N ASP A 220 9.71 4.01 -17.45
CA ASP A 220 8.99 5.22 -17.86
C ASP A 220 9.36 6.46 -17.03
N PHE A 221 9.79 6.27 -15.77
CA PHE A 221 10.14 7.34 -14.83
C PHE A 221 11.53 7.12 -14.19
N PRO A 222 12.62 7.07 -14.98
CA PRO A 222 13.96 6.69 -14.51
C PRO A 222 14.54 7.62 -13.43
N ASP A 223 14.09 8.86 -13.35
CA ASP A 223 14.51 9.83 -12.35
C ASP A 223 13.76 9.71 -11.01
N MET A 224 12.76 8.84 -10.95
CA MET A 224 11.93 8.61 -9.76
C MET A 224 12.31 7.29 -9.10
N ARG A 225 12.86 7.35 -7.88
CA ARG A 225 13.09 6.13 -7.09
C ARG A 225 11.75 5.48 -6.72
N PRO A 226 11.60 4.17 -6.95
CA PRO A 226 10.38 3.47 -6.59
C PRO A 226 10.08 3.52 -5.08
N MET A 227 8.82 3.72 -4.77
CA MET A 227 8.22 3.55 -3.45
C MET A 227 6.91 2.79 -3.66
N ILE A 228 6.94 1.49 -3.49
CA ILE A 228 5.83 0.59 -3.81
C ILE A 228 5.42 -0.11 -2.52
N MET A 229 4.29 0.28 -1.94
CA MET A 229 3.69 -0.49 -0.85
C MET A 229 2.88 -1.63 -1.45
N MET A 230 3.06 -2.85 -0.92
CA MET A 230 2.33 -4.04 -1.38
C MET A 230 2.10 -4.98 -0.21
N ARG A 231 0.85 -5.46 -0.05
CA ARG A 231 0.46 -6.32 1.08
C ARG A 231 1.08 -7.71 1.02
N SER A 232 1.45 -8.16 -0.15
CA SER A 232 1.96 -9.51 -0.35
C SER A 232 3.25 -9.55 -1.16
N GLY A 233 3.89 -10.72 -1.19
CA GLY A 233 5.09 -10.96 -1.95
C GLY A 233 5.55 -12.41 -1.84
N PHE A 234 6.64 -12.73 -2.52
CA PHE A 234 7.27 -14.05 -2.54
C PHE A 234 8.78 -13.91 -2.41
N ALA A 235 9.50 -15.02 -2.36
CA ALA A 235 10.97 -15.01 -2.36
C ALA A 235 11.51 -14.22 -3.57
N GLY A 236 12.28 -13.17 -3.31
CA GLY A 236 12.84 -12.30 -4.34
C GLY A 236 12.05 -11.02 -4.62
N THR A 237 10.87 -10.82 -4.05
CA THR A 237 10.09 -9.59 -4.26
C THR A 237 10.83 -8.33 -3.78
N GLN A 238 11.74 -8.45 -2.82
CA GLN A 238 12.56 -7.33 -2.35
C GLN A 238 13.32 -6.64 -3.49
N ARG A 239 13.73 -7.36 -4.55
CA ARG A 239 14.45 -6.79 -5.69
C ARG A 239 13.64 -5.74 -6.46
N TYR A 240 12.32 -5.82 -6.36
CA TYR A 240 11.37 -4.89 -6.99
C TYR A 240 10.92 -3.75 -6.06
N GLY A 241 11.71 -3.47 -5.01
CA GLY A 241 11.49 -2.30 -4.16
C GLY A 241 10.23 -2.36 -3.30
N VAL A 242 9.67 -3.54 -3.07
CA VAL A 242 8.47 -3.72 -2.25
C VAL A 242 8.68 -3.19 -0.83
N ILE A 243 7.69 -2.47 -0.31
CA ILE A 243 7.61 -2.00 1.07
C ILE A 243 6.36 -2.65 1.69
N PRO A 244 6.50 -3.83 2.30
CA PRO A 244 5.37 -4.54 2.88
C PRO A 244 5.02 -3.98 4.26
N TRP A 245 3.79 -4.27 4.69
CA TRP A 245 3.36 -4.04 6.07
C TRP A 245 2.72 -5.33 6.63
N THR A 246 2.45 -5.33 7.93
CA THR A 246 1.98 -6.52 8.63
C THR A 246 0.47 -6.76 8.54
N GLY A 247 -0.21 -6.07 7.62
CA GLY A 247 -1.65 -6.22 7.37
C GLY A 247 -2.52 -5.57 8.44
N ASP A 248 -3.78 -6.00 8.50
CA ASP A 248 -4.85 -5.46 9.33
C ASP A 248 -4.70 -5.87 10.81
N VAL A 249 -3.59 -5.48 11.40
CA VAL A 249 -3.23 -5.86 12.77
C VAL A 249 -4.22 -5.34 13.79
N ALA A 250 -4.59 -6.19 14.76
CA ALA A 250 -5.52 -5.83 15.82
C ALA A 250 -4.97 -4.66 16.67
N ARG A 251 -5.83 -3.66 16.94
CA ARG A 251 -5.54 -2.52 17.81
C ARG A 251 -5.59 -2.94 19.28
N SER A 252 -4.55 -3.63 19.70
CA SER A 252 -4.42 -4.18 21.05
C SER A 252 -2.96 -4.35 21.42
N TRP A 253 -2.69 -4.53 22.71
CA TRP A 253 -1.36 -4.91 23.18
C TRP A 253 -0.88 -6.25 22.58
N GLY A 254 -1.83 -7.17 22.35
CA GLY A 254 -1.57 -8.44 21.64
C GLY A 254 -1.20 -8.25 20.19
N GLY A 255 -1.74 -7.21 19.52
CA GLY A 255 -1.36 -6.84 18.16
C GLY A 255 -0.01 -6.14 18.10
N LEU A 256 0.32 -5.27 19.05
CA LEU A 256 1.62 -4.57 19.10
C LEU A 256 2.78 -5.52 19.37
N LYS A 257 2.62 -6.45 20.32
CA LYS A 257 3.73 -7.31 20.78
C LYS A 257 4.45 -8.05 19.65
N PRO A 258 3.77 -8.73 18.71
CA PRO A 258 4.45 -9.49 17.64
C PRO A 258 5.08 -8.59 16.56
N GLN A 259 4.77 -7.30 16.51
CA GLN A 259 5.29 -6.43 15.44
C GLN A 259 6.82 -6.34 15.47
N VAL A 260 7.43 -6.36 16.65
CA VAL A 260 8.89 -6.31 16.79
C VAL A 260 9.54 -7.55 16.17
N GLU A 261 9.01 -8.74 16.50
CA GLU A 261 9.53 -10.00 15.99
C GLU A 261 9.27 -10.16 14.49
N LEU A 262 8.08 -9.78 14.02
CA LEU A 262 7.70 -9.84 12.60
C LEU A 262 8.61 -8.95 11.74
N THR A 263 8.79 -7.69 12.12
CA THR A 263 9.60 -6.77 11.32
C THR A 263 11.09 -7.16 11.32
N LEU A 264 11.63 -7.68 12.43
CA LEU A 264 12.98 -8.23 12.47
C LEU A 264 13.10 -9.49 11.58
N SER A 265 12.11 -10.39 11.64
CA SER A 265 12.09 -11.62 10.82
C SER A 265 12.02 -11.29 9.31
N MET A 266 11.23 -10.29 8.94
CA MET A 266 11.17 -9.81 7.56
C MET A 266 12.53 -9.26 7.09
N GLY A 267 13.24 -8.53 7.95
CA GLY A 267 14.61 -8.07 7.67
C GLY A 267 15.58 -9.22 7.39
N LEU A 268 15.45 -10.34 8.10
CA LEU A 268 16.26 -11.56 7.87
C LEU A 268 15.93 -12.27 6.55
N THR A 269 14.79 -11.95 5.92
CA THR A 269 14.44 -12.44 4.58
C THR A 269 14.79 -11.45 3.46
N GLY A 270 15.54 -10.40 3.77
CA GLY A 270 15.95 -9.37 2.81
C GLY A 270 14.92 -8.25 2.59
N LEU A 271 13.81 -8.24 3.33
CA LEU A 271 12.77 -7.20 3.26
C LEU A 271 13.02 -6.14 4.34
N ALA A 272 13.98 -5.25 4.08
CA ALA A 272 14.47 -4.29 5.07
C ALA A 272 13.47 -3.17 5.42
N TYR A 273 12.51 -2.87 4.54
CA TYR A 273 11.61 -1.70 4.68
C TYR A 273 10.20 -2.07 5.16
N THR A 274 10.05 -3.16 5.88
CA THR A 274 8.78 -3.61 6.48
C THR A 274 8.31 -2.65 7.57
N HIS A 275 7.00 -2.46 7.68
CA HIS A 275 6.39 -1.65 8.74
C HIS A 275 5.07 -2.27 9.21
N SER A 276 4.44 -1.64 10.20
CA SER A 276 3.10 -1.97 10.67
C SER A 276 2.17 -0.77 10.55
N ASP A 277 0.86 -1.01 10.57
CA ASP A 277 -0.12 0.05 10.81
C ASP A 277 0.04 0.55 12.23
N LEU A 278 0.66 1.74 12.39
CA LEU A 278 0.98 2.29 13.70
C LEU A 278 -0.28 2.70 14.43
N GLY A 279 -0.46 2.14 15.62
CA GLY A 279 -1.67 2.29 16.43
C GLY A 279 -2.65 1.14 16.30
N GLY A 280 -2.43 0.24 15.33
CA GLY A 280 -3.29 -0.89 15.00
C GLY A 280 -4.42 -0.51 14.05
N PHE A 281 -4.75 -1.41 13.13
CA PHE A 281 -5.78 -1.18 12.11
C PHE A 281 -7.18 -1.45 12.65
N THR A 282 -7.46 -2.69 13.08
CA THR A 282 -8.81 -3.15 13.45
C THR A 282 -9.00 -3.38 14.94
N HIS A 283 -10.22 -3.17 15.43
CA HIS A 283 -10.60 -3.56 16.79
C HIS A 283 -10.98 -5.04 16.92
N GLY A 284 -11.18 -5.75 15.82
CA GLY A 284 -11.70 -7.13 15.86
C GLY A 284 -13.16 -7.23 16.31
N VAL A 285 -13.88 -6.11 16.35
CA VAL A 285 -15.31 -5.99 16.66
C VAL A 285 -16.04 -5.37 15.47
N PRO A 286 -17.35 -5.62 15.31
CA PRO A 286 -18.14 -5.04 14.23
C PRO A 286 -17.96 -3.53 14.12
N PRO A 287 -18.04 -2.95 12.91
CA PRO A 287 -17.75 -1.54 12.63
C PRO A 287 -18.65 -0.53 13.31
N ASP A 288 -19.72 -0.95 13.96
CA ASP A 288 -20.65 -0.12 14.73
C ASP A 288 -20.24 0.08 16.20
N HIS A 289 -19.15 -0.55 16.65
CA HIS A 289 -18.63 -0.44 18.02
C HIS A 289 -17.21 0.15 18.02
N PHE A 290 -17.12 1.46 17.87
CA PHE A 290 -15.84 2.16 17.98
C PHE A 290 -15.46 2.39 19.44
N GLU A 291 -14.53 1.61 19.96
CA GLU A 291 -13.88 1.95 21.21
C GLU A 291 -12.88 3.10 20.99
N PRO A 292 -12.81 4.06 21.93
CA PRO A 292 -11.76 5.07 21.90
C PRO A 292 -10.38 4.43 21.84
N ILE A 293 -9.47 5.05 21.10
CA ILE A 293 -8.06 4.61 21.10
C ILE A 293 -7.53 4.70 22.53
N ASP A 294 -7.01 3.58 23.08
CA ASP A 294 -6.23 3.62 24.33
C ASP A 294 -5.00 4.54 24.11
N PRO A 295 -4.92 5.68 24.81
CA PRO A 295 -3.82 6.62 24.58
C PRO A 295 -2.44 6.05 24.89
N GLU A 296 -2.34 5.13 25.85
CA GLU A 296 -1.06 4.52 26.18
C GLU A 296 -0.61 3.55 25.09
N LEU A 297 -1.48 2.65 24.65
CA LEU A 297 -1.22 1.74 23.53
C LEU A 297 -0.80 2.52 22.27
N TYR A 298 -1.56 3.58 21.94
CA TYR A 298 -1.26 4.44 20.79
C TYR A 298 0.14 5.07 20.92
N ILE A 299 0.44 5.70 22.06
CA ILE A 299 1.74 6.31 22.31
C ILE A 299 2.86 5.26 22.18
N ARG A 300 2.72 4.08 22.78
CA ARG A 300 3.76 3.03 22.74
C ARG A 300 3.97 2.52 21.31
N TRP A 301 2.91 2.35 20.56
CA TRP A 301 3.03 1.91 19.17
C TRP A 301 3.74 2.95 18.30
N LEU A 302 3.40 4.23 18.47
CA LEU A 302 4.05 5.30 17.74
C LEU A 302 5.51 5.54 18.20
N GLN A 303 5.85 5.28 19.47
CA GLN A 303 7.22 5.25 19.95
C GLN A 303 8.02 4.14 19.25
N TYR A 304 7.48 2.93 19.19
CA TYR A 304 8.07 1.83 18.45
C TYR A 304 8.28 2.19 16.98
N GLY A 305 7.28 2.80 16.35
CA GLY A 305 7.32 3.22 14.95
C GLY A 305 8.49 4.16 14.61
N VAL A 306 9.04 4.89 15.58
CA VAL A 306 10.22 5.76 15.35
C VAL A 306 11.41 5.00 14.76
N PHE A 307 11.52 3.71 15.09
CA PHE A 307 12.62 2.84 14.67
C PHE A 307 12.25 1.94 13.48
N GLN A 308 11.00 1.97 13.02
CA GLN A 308 10.61 1.31 11.77
C GLN A 308 11.05 2.12 10.55
N PRO A 309 11.35 1.48 9.41
CA PRO A 309 11.72 2.19 8.18
C PRO A 309 10.64 3.15 7.70
N VAL A 310 9.38 2.74 7.71
CA VAL A 310 8.22 3.57 7.32
C VAL A 310 7.39 3.92 8.56
N TYR A 311 7.02 5.19 8.70
CA TYR A 311 6.21 5.69 9.82
C TYR A 311 4.82 6.08 9.32
N ARG A 312 3.90 5.12 9.38
CA ARG A 312 2.54 5.26 8.84
C ARG A 312 1.48 4.90 9.90
N PRO A 313 0.98 5.85 10.70
CA PRO A 313 -0.27 5.64 11.42
C PRO A 313 -1.39 5.33 10.43
N HIS A 314 -2.11 4.21 10.66
CA HIS A 314 -3.21 3.80 9.78
C HIS A 314 -4.25 3.01 10.58
N ALA A 315 -5.52 3.20 10.25
CA ALA A 315 -6.63 2.57 10.95
C ALA A 315 -7.85 2.42 10.06
N GLN A 316 -8.71 1.48 10.43
CA GLN A 316 -10.02 1.27 9.81
C GLN A 316 -10.89 2.54 9.83
N ASP A 317 -11.93 2.55 9.00
CA ASP A 317 -12.90 3.66 8.91
C ASP A 317 -13.46 4.07 10.29
N GLY A 318 -13.72 5.36 10.42
CA GLY A 318 -14.25 5.94 11.64
C GLY A 318 -13.24 6.22 12.76
N VAL A 319 -11.99 5.76 12.64
CA VAL A 319 -10.95 5.96 13.65
C VAL A 319 -9.80 6.79 13.10
N PRO A 320 -9.66 8.08 13.47
CA PRO A 320 -8.55 8.90 12.99
C PRO A 320 -7.24 8.49 13.67
N PRO A 321 -6.31 7.84 12.95
CA PRO A 321 -5.04 7.39 13.51
C PRO A 321 -4.01 8.50 13.59
N GLU A 322 -4.23 9.63 12.95
CA GLU A 322 -3.26 10.70 12.88
C GLU A 322 -3.14 11.43 14.23
N PRO A 323 -1.91 11.79 14.65
CA PRO A 323 -1.69 12.45 15.94
C PRO A 323 -2.39 13.80 16.07
N VAL A 324 -2.71 14.45 14.95
CA VAL A 324 -3.38 15.76 14.94
C VAL A 324 -4.83 15.73 15.47
N PHE A 325 -5.44 14.54 15.53
CA PHE A 325 -6.79 14.33 16.06
C PHE A 325 -6.80 13.82 17.50
N GLN A 326 -5.63 13.47 18.05
CA GLN A 326 -5.53 13.01 19.43
C GLN A 326 -5.64 14.19 20.42
N ASP A 327 -5.94 13.88 21.69
CA ASP A 327 -5.93 14.87 22.76
C ASP A 327 -4.56 15.58 22.86
N ARG A 328 -4.54 16.73 23.54
CA ARG A 328 -3.34 17.59 23.61
C ARG A 328 -2.12 16.87 24.20
N LYS A 329 -2.32 16.04 25.22
CA LYS A 329 -1.22 15.35 25.92
C LYS A 329 -0.63 14.29 25.00
N THR A 330 -1.47 13.41 24.47
CA THR A 330 -1.09 12.35 23.53
C THR A 330 -0.40 12.91 22.30
N ARG A 331 -1.02 13.92 21.66
CA ARG A 331 -0.44 14.59 20.48
C ARG A 331 0.94 15.17 20.74
N ASN A 332 1.16 15.84 21.88
CA ASN A 332 2.45 16.44 22.19
C ASN A 332 3.53 15.39 22.39
N ILE A 333 3.23 14.29 23.08
CA ILE A 333 4.16 13.19 23.28
C ILE A 333 4.55 12.59 21.91
N VAL A 334 3.56 12.26 21.09
CA VAL A 334 3.78 11.65 19.77
C VAL A 334 4.55 12.60 18.84
N ARG A 335 4.21 13.91 18.84
CA ARG A 335 4.96 14.90 18.07
C ARG A 335 6.45 14.91 18.43
N ASP A 336 6.79 14.83 19.70
CA ASP A 336 8.18 14.85 20.14
C ASP A 336 8.92 13.58 19.67
N PHE A 337 8.26 12.42 19.63
CA PHE A 337 8.79 11.19 19.05
C PHE A 337 8.92 11.25 17.53
N ILE A 338 7.95 11.85 16.82
CA ILE A 338 8.08 12.10 15.38
C ILE A 338 9.29 13.00 15.11
N ARG A 339 9.50 14.06 15.89
CA ARG A 339 10.69 14.91 15.77
C ARG A 339 11.99 14.17 16.07
N LEU A 340 11.98 13.24 17.02
CA LEU A 340 13.11 12.35 17.27
C LEU A 340 13.43 11.53 16.02
N ARG A 341 12.39 10.95 15.35
CA ARG A 341 12.58 10.24 14.09
C ARG A 341 13.28 11.10 13.04
N TYR A 342 12.86 12.36 12.86
CA TYR A 342 13.51 13.23 11.87
C TYR A 342 14.97 13.55 12.23
N ARG A 343 15.34 13.59 13.50
CA ARG A 343 16.75 13.68 13.92
C ARG A 343 17.54 12.40 13.62
N LEU A 344 16.88 11.25 13.68
CA LEU A 344 17.47 9.95 13.35
C LEU A 344 17.42 9.63 11.84
N LEU A 345 16.69 10.40 11.04
CA LEU A 345 16.47 10.11 9.63
C LEU A 345 17.79 9.98 8.82
N PRO A 346 18.81 10.81 9.02
CA PRO A 346 20.11 10.61 8.37
C PRO A 346 20.73 9.24 8.68
N TYR A 347 20.63 8.79 9.94
CA TYR A 347 21.10 7.46 10.36
C TYR A 347 20.27 6.35 9.71
N ILE A 348 18.93 6.41 9.79
CA ILE A 348 18.03 5.41 9.21
C ILE A 348 18.25 5.29 7.69
N TYR A 349 18.48 6.42 7.01
CA TYR A 349 18.67 6.44 5.56
C TYR A 349 20.03 5.85 5.12
N THR A 350 21.03 5.82 6.00
CA THR A 350 22.39 5.34 5.69
C THR A 350 22.67 3.91 6.16
N LEU A 351 21.74 3.30 6.88
CA LEU A 351 21.79 1.88 7.22
C LEU A 351 21.55 1.00 6.01
#